data_4064dc4124b2e182a9e6a074d9e28577
#
_entry.id   4064dc4124b2e182a9e6a074d9e28577
#
_cell.length_a   1.000
_cell.length_b   1.000
_cell.length_c   1.000
_cell.angle_alpha   90.00
_cell.angle_beta   90.00
_cell.angle_gamma   90.00
#
_symmetry.space_group_name_H-M   'P 1'
#
loop_
_entity.id
_entity.type
_entity.pdbx_description
1 polymer ?
#
loop_
_entity_poly.entity_id
_entity_poly.type
_entity_poly.pdbx_seq_one_letter_code
_entity_poly.pdbx_strand_id
1 'polypeptide(L)'
;GEGFIQSMKVLDGGRISIGALSLGVAKGSYEAALKYSKERVQFGKPISEFQGISFKLADMATEIEASELLLHKAAFLKNEGKPVTKLGAMCKMYASEVCVKAANEAVQIHGGYGYTKDFPVEKFYRDAKLCTIGEGTTEIQKVVISRNILK
;
A
#
# COMPACT_ATOMS: atom_id res chain seq x y z
N GLY A 1 -17.51 -4.26 -30.03
CA GLY A 1 -16.29 -3.94 -30.52
C GLY A 1 -15.06 -4.32 -29.70
N GLU A 2 -13.92 -4.39 -30.33
CA GLU A 2 -12.64 -4.80 -29.70
C GLU A 2 -12.11 -3.79 -28.68
N GLY A 3 -12.50 -2.50 -28.79
CA GLY A 3 -12.00 -1.43 -27.92
C GLY A 3 -12.24 -1.68 -26.42
N PHE A 4 -13.38 -2.27 -26.06
CA PHE A 4 -13.65 -2.63 -24.66
C PHE A 4 -12.68 -3.70 -24.15
N ILE A 5 -12.40 -4.73 -24.96
CA ILE A 5 -11.46 -5.80 -24.60
C ILE A 5 -10.03 -5.25 -24.46
N GLN A 6 -9.64 -4.35 -25.35
CA GLN A 6 -8.32 -3.68 -25.29
C GLN A 6 -8.20 -2.82 -24.02
N SER A 7 -9.22 -2.04 -23.67
CA SER A 7 -9.25 -1.25 -22.44
C SER A 7 -9.11 -2.13 -21.20
N MET A 8 -9.77 -3.28 -21.16
CA MET A 8 -9.65 -4.22 -20.02
C MET A 8 -8.22 -4.80 -19.88
N LYS A 9 -7.53 -5.07 -21.00
CA LYS A 9 -6.13 -5.51 -20.98
C LYS A 9 -5.17 -4.42 -20.47
N VAL A 10 -5.43 -3.17 -20.82
CA VAL A 10 -4.66 -2.02 -20.29
C VAL A 10 -4.85 -1.90 -18.79
N LEU A 11 -6.07 -2.04 -18.29
CA LEU A 11 -6.36 -2.02 -16.85
C LEU A 11 -5.65 -3.13 -16.06
N ASP A 12 -5.44 -4.31 -16.64
CA ASP A 12 -4.67 -5.38 -15.97
C ASP A 12 -3.21 -4.95 -15.70
N GLY A 13 -2.61 -4.18 -16.63
CA GLY A 13 -1.30 -3.57 -16.42
C GLY A 13 -1.33 -2.43 -15.40
N GLY A 14 -2.33 -1.58 -15.49
CA GLY A 14 -2.55 -0.44 -14.59
C GLY A 14 -2.68 -0.84 -13.14
N ARG A 15 -3.37 -1.97 -12.85
CA ARG A 15 -3.50 -2.51 -11.49
C ARG A 15 -2.14 -2.83 -10.84
N ILE A 16 -1.22 -3.43 -11.59
CA ILE A 16 0.14 -3.71 -11.10
C ILE A 16 0.88 -2.40 -10.83
N SER A 17 0.75 -1.41 -11.72
CA SER A 17 1.39 -0.09 -11.56
C SER A 17 0.87 0.66 -10.33
N ILE A 18 -0.45 0.66 -10.08
CA ILE A 18 -1.01 1.24 -8.85
C ILE A 18 -0.61 0.43 -7.61
N GLY A 19 -0.48 -0.88 -7.71
CA GLY A 19 0.10 -1.71 -6.65
C GLY A 19 1.52 -1.27 -6.29
N ALA A 20 2.36 -0.99 -7.29
CA ALA A 20 3.73 -0.49 -7.10
C ALA A 20 3.75 0.92 -6.49
N LEU A 21 2.90 1.83 -6.97
CA LEU A 21 2.74 3.16 -6.37
C LEU A 21 2.33 3.06 -4.89
N SER A 22 1.34 2.23 -4.59
CA SER A 22 0.86 2.00 -3.23
C SER A 22 1.97 1.49 -2.31
N LEU A 23 2.75 0.51 -2.80
CA LEU A 23 3.89 -0.03 -2.05
C LEU A 23 4.95 1.05 -1.77
N GLY A 24 5.23 1.93 -2.75
CA GLY A 24 6.17 3.04 -2.57
C GLY A 24 5.73 4.01 -1.48
N VAL A 25 4.45 4.41 -1.48
CA VAL A 25 3.89 5.30 -0.44
C VAL A 25 3.87 4.61 0.93
N ALA A 26 3.54 3.31 0.99
CA ALA A 26 3.58 2.53 2.23
C ALA A 26 5.00 2.46 2.82
N LYS A 27 6.01 2.17 1.98
CA LYS A 27 7.43 2.16 2.39
C LYS A 27 7.88 3.53 2.91
N GLY A 28 7.59 4.61 2.17
CA GLY A 28 7.92 5.96 2.61
C GLY A 28 7.26 6.35 3.93
N SER A 29 6.00 5.93 4.13
CA SER A 29 5.28 6.13 5.40
C SER A 29 5.94 5.39 6.56
N TYR A 30 6.31 4.13 6.33
CA TYR A 30 7.01 3.30 7.32
C TYR A 30 8.38 3.86 7.68
N GLU A 31 9.19 4.22 6.68
CA GLU A 31 10.54 4.78 6.89
C GLU A 31 10.50 6.08 7.70
N ALA A 32 9.56 6.99 7.37
CA ALA A 32 9.36 8.22 8.12
C ALA A 32 8.96 7.93 9.58
N ALA A 33 8.01 7.02 9.80
CA ALA A 33 7.57 6.62 11.13
C ALA A 33 8.68 5.95 11.94
N LEU A 34 9.44 5.04 11.32
CA LEU A 34 10.57 4.34 11.96
C LEU A 34 11.65 5.33 12.39
N LYS A 35 12.02 6.26 11.50
CA LYS A 35 13.01 7.30 11.82
C LYS A 35 12.54 8.17 12.98
N TYR A 36 11.34 8.75 12.87
CA TYR A 36 10.78 9.62 13.89
C TYR A 36 10.68 8.92 15.26
N SER A 37 10.26 7.65 15.28
CA SER A 37 10.10 6.89 16.52
C SER A 37 11.42 6.68 17.28
N LYS A 38 12.55 6.63 16.59
CA LYS A 38 13.89 6.51 17.17
C LYS A 38 14.45 7.84 17.67
N GLU A 39 14.04 8.95 17.07
CA GLU A 39 14.52 10.29 17.39
C GLU A 39 13.65 10.99 18.46
N ARG A 40 12.35 10.74 18.47
CA ARG A 40 11.42 11.37 19.40
C ARG A 40 11.52 10.77 20.78
N VAL A 41 11.88 11.60 21.77
CA VAL A 41 11.97 11.19 23.18
C VAL A 41 10.74 11.67 23.95
N GLN A 42 10.07 10.76 24.65
CA GLN A 42 9.03 11.02 25.62
C GLN A 42 9.18 10.07 26.81
N PHE A 43 8.78 10.53 28.01
CA PHE A 43 8.91 9.75 29.24
C PHE A 43 10.32 9.19 29.46
N GLY A 44 11.36 9.98 29.06
CA GLY A 44 12.75 9.69 29.30
C GLY A 44 13.43 8.72 28.32
N LYS A 45 12.75 8.27 27.25
CA LYS A 45 13.30 7.35 26.25
C LYS A 45 12.70 7.55 24.86
N PRO A 46 13.36 7.05 23.79
CA PRO A 46 12.78 7.04 22.44
C PRO A 46 11.42 6.36 22.40
N ILE A 47 10.47 6.91 21.63
CA ILE A 47 9.13 6.34 21.59
C ILE A 47 9.08 4.94 20.94
N SER A 48 10.08 4.57 20.16
CA SER A 48 10.24 3.21 19.61
C SER A 48 10.38 2.12 20.66
N GLU A 49 10.77 2.47 21.89
CA GLU A 49 10.91 1.52 23.00
C GLU A 49 9.57 1.19 23.71
N PHE A 50 8.49 1.88 23.35
CA PHE A 50 7.15 1.54 23.85
C PHE A 50 6.50 0.52 22.94
N GLN A 51 5.95 -0.56 23.51
CA GLN A 51 5.29 -1.64 22.75
C GLN A 51 4.16 -1.12 21.86
N GLY A 52 3.40 -0.11 22.30
CA GLY A 52 2.36 0.53 21.49
C GLY A 52 2.86 1.15 20.17
N ILE A 53 4.15 1.46 20.07
CA ILE A 53 4.80 1.95 18.87
C ILE A 53 5.51 0.83 18.13
N SER A 54 6.32 0.03 18.82
CA SER A 54 7.10 -1.04 18.17
C SER A 54 6.22 -2.11 17.52
N PHE A 55 5.04 -2.41 18.07
CA PHE A 55 4.09 -3.36 17.47
C PHE A 55 3.47 -2.79 16.19
N LYS A 56 3.13 -1.50 16.16
CA LYS A 56 2.68 -0.84 14.92
C LYS A 56 3.73 -0.94 13.82
N LEU A 57 4.99 -0.68 14.15
CA LEU A 57 6.10 -0.78 13.19
C LEU A 57 6.30 -2.22 12.70
N ALA A 58 6.16 -3.21 13.57
CA ALA A 58 6.25 -4.63 13.20
C ALA A 58 5.12 -5.04 12.23
N ASP A 59 3.88 -4.63 12.51
CA ASP A 59 2.73 -4.86 11.62
C ASP A 59 2.94 -4.20 10.26
N MET A 60 3.35 -2.91 10.24
CA MET A 60 3.63 -2.19 9.00
C MET A 60 4.70 -2.89 8.17
N ALA A 61 5.81 -3.30 8.78
CA ALA A 61 6.90 -3.99 8.10
C ALA A 61 6.42 -5.31 7.47
N THR A 62 5.65 -6.10 8.23
CA THR A 62 5.13 -7.40 7.77
C THR A 62 4.16 -7.25 6.58
N GLU A 63 3.23 -6.31 6.67
CA GLU A 63 2.23 -6.08 5.61
C GLU A 63 2.87 -5.50 4.34
N ILE A 64 3.87 -4.64 4.47
CA ILE A 64 4.65 -4.10 3.35
C ILE A 64 5.41 -5.21 2.63
N GLU A 65 6.09 -6.09 3.37
CA GLU A 65 6.80 -7.24 2.80
C GLU A 65 5.85 -8.18 2.04
N ALA A 66 4.71 -8.50 2.64
CA ALA A 66 3.69 -9.31 1.97
C ALA A 66 3.16 -8.65 0.68
N SER A 67 2.98 -7.32 0.69
CA SER A 67 2.59 -6.55 -0.50
C SER A 67 3.65 -6.61 -1.59
N GLU A 68 4.92 -6.48 -1.22
CA GLU A 68 6.05 -6.52 -2.13
C GLU A 68 6.17 -7.87 -2.83
N LEU A 69 6.08 -8.97 -2.08
CA LEU A 69 6.12 -10.32 -2.62
C LEU A 69 4.96 -10.56 -3.61
N LEU A 70 3.76 -10.08 -3.28
CA LEU A 70 2.60 -10.20 -4.15
C LEU A 70 2.78 -9.38 -5.44
N LEU A 71 3.33 -8.18 -5.34
CA LEU A 71 3.65 -7.31 -6.47
C LEU A 71 4.70 -7.94 -7.39
N HIS A 72 5.81 -8.43 -6.82
CA HIS A 72 6.87 -9.08 -7.58
C HIS A 72 6.35 -10.31 -8.33
N LYS A 73 5.51 -11.13 -7.69
CA LYS A 73 4.87 -12.26 -8.35
C LYS A 73 4.00 -11.82 -9.53
N ALA A 74 3.21 -10.75 -9.38
CA ALA A 74 2.37 -10.24 -10.45
C ALA A 74 3.20 -9.70 -11.62
N ALA A 75 4.25 -8.94 -11.34
CA ALA A 75 5.16 -8.38 -12.32
C ALA A 75 5.91 -9.48 -13.08
N PHE A 76 6.43 -10.49 -12.36
CA PHE A 76 7.12 -11.65 -12.96
C PHE A 76 6.21 -12.39 -13.94
N LEU A 77 4.99 -12.74 -13.53
CA LEU A 77 4.06 -13.46 -14.41
C LEU A 77 3.66 -12.63 -15.64
N LYS A 78 3.53 -11.32 -15.48
CA LYS A 78 3.28 -10.41 -16.60
C LYS A 78 4.42 -10.42 -17.61
N ASN A 79 5.68 -10.38 -17.14
CA ASN A 79 6.85 -10.47 -18.00
C ASN A 79 6.95 -11.81 -18.74
N GLU A 80 6.49 -12.89 -18.12
CA GLU A 80 6.38 -14.23 -18.75
C GLU A 80 5.20 -14.35 -19.73
N GLY A 81 4.46 -13.26 -19.99
CA GLY A 81 3.28 -13.29 -20.86
C GLY A 81 2.10 -14.07 -20.31
N LYS A 82 2.09 -14.40 -19.02
CA LYS A 82 1.04 -15.18 -18.37
C LYS A 82 -0.15 -14.28 -17.98
N PRO A 83 -1.38 -14.83 -17.91
CA PRO A 83 -2.55 -14.07 -17.46
C PRO A 83 -2.38 -13.56 -16.03
N VAL A 84 -2.56 -12.25 -15.82
CA VAL A 84 -2.37 -11.60 -14.51
C VAL A 84 -3.63 -10.92 -13.96
N THR A 85 -4.78 -11.05 -14.62
CA THR A 85 -6.04 -10.38 -14.24
C THR A 85 -6.38 -10.58 -12.76
N LYS A 86 -6.41 -11.84 -12.29
CA LYS A 86 -6.69 -12.14 -10.88
C LYS A 86 -5.59 -11.63 -9.95
N LEU A 87 -4.35 -11.92 -10.27
CA LEU A 87 -3.22 -11.58 -9.40
C LEU A 87 -2.95 -10.08 -9.36
N GLY A 88 -3.12 -9.38 -10.49
CA GLY A 88 -3.04 -7.92 -10.54
C GLY A 88 -4.12 -7.24 -9.69
N ALA A 89 -5.35 -7.78 -9.71
CA ALA A 89 -6.42 -7.31 -8.85
C ALA A 89 -6.12 -7.55 -7.36
N MET A 90 -5.59 -8.74 -7.01
CA MET A 90 -5.15 -9.04 -5.63
C MET A 90 -4.04 -8.11 -5.18
N CYS A 91 -3.02 -7.91 -6.02
CA CYS A 91 -1.88 -7.02 -5.76
C CYS A 91 -2.36 -5.59 -5.51
N LYS A 92 -3.16 -5.03 -6.42
CA LYS A 92 -3.69 -3.66 -6.29
C LYS A 92 -4.52 -3.50 -5.04
N MET A 93 -5.43 -4.41 -4.78
CA MET A 93 -6.31 -4.37 -3.61
C MET A 93 -5.49 -4.40 -2.31
N TYR A 94 -4.63 -5.38 -2.14
CA TYR A 94 -3.88 -5.57 -0.91
C TYR A 94 -2.89 -4.43 -0.66
N ALA A 95 -2.07 -4.07 -1.66
CA ALA A 95 -1.08 -3.00 -1.52
C ALA A 95 -1.72 -1.63 -1.23
N SER A 96 -2.89 -1.32 -1.82
CA SER A 96 -3.56 -0.05 -1.56
C SER A 96 -4.17 0.03 -0.15
N GLU A 97 -4.70 -1.06 0.38
CA GLU A 97 -5.21 -1.11 1.76
C GLU A 97 -4.05 -1.00 2.77
N VAL A 98 -2.95 -1.73 2.54
CA VAL A 98 -1.72 -1.61 3.35
C VAL A 98 -1.16 -0.19 3.29
N CYS A 99 -1.19 0.45 2.13
CA CYS A 99 -0.75 1.82 1.95
C CYS A 99 -1.53 2.81 2.84
N VAL A 100 -2.87 2.72 2.82
CA VAL A 100 -3.73 3.58 3.66
C VAL A 100 -3.47 3.32 5.13
N LYS A 101 -3.36 2.05 5.54
CA LYS A 101 -3.07 1.69 6.93
C LYS A 101 -1.70 2.22 7.37
N ALA A 102 -0.65 1.99 6.57
CA ALA A 102 0.70 2.45 6.88
C ALA A 102 0.78 3.99 6.98
N ALA A 103 0.14 4.71 6.07
CA ALA A 103 0.10 6.17 6.10
C ALA A 103 -0.66 6.70 7.33
N ASN A 104 -1.77 6.06 7.71
CA ASN A 104 -2.51 6.39 8.93
C ASN A 104 -1.65 6.18 10.18
N GLU A 105 -0.98 5.04 10.30
CA GLU A 105 -0.12 4.75 11.44
C GLU A 105 1.10 5.67 11.49
N ALA A 106 1.64 6.07 10.35
CA ALA A 106 2.74 7.03 10.30
C ALA A 106 2.34 8.40 10.88
N VAL A 107 1.17 8.92 10.50
CA VAL A 107 0.61 10.15 11.11
C VAL A 107 0.41 9.95 12.62
N GLN A 108 -0.17 8.82 13.03
CA GLN A 108 -0.43 8.53 14.44
C GLN A 108 0.86 8.45 15.28
N ILE A 109 1.93 7.84 14.74
CA ILE A 109 3.24 7.75 15.41
C ILE A 109 3.89 9.14 15.58
N HIS A 110 3.71 10.04 14.61
CA HIS A 110 4.18 11.43 14.70
C HIS A 110 3.32 12.28 15.67
N GLY A 111 2.10 11.84 15.98
CA GLY A 111 1.18 12.63 16.81
C GLY A 111 0.82 13.96 16.16
N GLY A 112 0.76 15.03 16.95
CA GLY A 112 0.43 16.37 16.44
C GLY A 112 1.34 16.86 15.31
N TYR A 113 2.62 16.50 15.33
CA TYR A 113 3.56 16.83 14.25
C TYR A 113 3.22 16.16 12.92
N GLY A 114 2.62 14.97 12.96
CA GLY A 114 2.15 14.27 11.76
C GLY A 114 1.01 14.96 11.02
N TYR A 115 0.35 15.93 11.67
CA TYR A 115 -0.73 16.73 11.09
C TYR A 115 -0.24 18.07 10.50
N THR A 116 1.06 18.37 10.60
CA THR A 116 1.69 19.56 10.05
C THR A 116 2.43 19.26 8.75
N LYS A 117 2.70 20.29 7.95
CA LYS A 117 3.45 20.17 6.70
C LYS A 117 4.96 20.07 6.88
N ASP A 118 5.45 20.16 8.11
CA ASP A 118 6.88 20.01 8.44
C ASP A 118 7.37 18.58 8.26
N PHE A 119 6.45 17.61 8.28
CA PHE A 119 6.72 16.19 8.07
C PHE A 119 5.95 15.67 6.85
N PRO A 120 6.51 14.70 6.09
CA PRO A 120 5.90 14.23 4.84
C PRO A 120 4.67 13.35 5.06
N VAL A 121 4.41 12.87 6.28
CA VAL A 121 3.41 11.84 6.58
C VAL A 121 1.97 12.35 6.35
N GLU A 122 1.68 13.64 6.53
CA GLU A 122 0.37 14.23 6.20
C GLU A 122 0.08 14.12 4.70
N LYS A 123 1.12 14.31 3.86
CA LYS A 123 0.99 14.16 2.41
C LYS A 123 0.79 12.69 2.03
N PHE A 124 1.56 11.77 2.61
CA PHE A 124 1.39 10.35 2.36
C PHE A 124 -0.02 9.87 2.71
N TYR A 125 -0.59 10.37 3.81
CA TYR A 125 -1.96 10.04 4.20
C TYR A 125 -2.99 10.48 3.14
N ARG A 126 -2.86 11.68 2.58
CA ARG A 126 -3.74 12.18 1.51
C ARG A 126 -3.55 11.39 0.22
N ASP A 127 -2.29 11.15 -0.19
CA ASP A 127 -1.96 10.45 -1.43
C ASP A 127 -2.36 8.97 -1.38
N ALA A 128 -2.22 8.32 -0.23
CA ALA A 128 -2.57 6.91 -0.03
C ALA A 128 -4.04 6.61 -0.38
N LYS A 129 -4.95 7.53 -0.09
CA LYS A 129 -6.39 7.31 -0.35
C LYS A 129 -6.70 7.16 -1.84
N LEU A 130 -5.99 7.85 -2.71
CA LEU A 130 -6.15 7.70 -4.17
C LEU A 130 -5.90 6.25 -4.61
N CYS A 131 -4.96 5.55 -3.98
CA CYS A 131 -4.58 4.19 -4.34
C CYS A 131 -5.73 3.18 -4.21
N THR A 132 -6.69 3.40 -3.30
CA THR A 132 -7.86 2.53 -3.15
C THR A 132 -8.96 2.79 -4.21
N ILE A 133 -8.86 3.89 -4.95
CA ILE A 133 -9.88 4.36 -5.90
C ILE A 133 -9.40 4.21 -7.36
N GLY A 134 -8.18 4.69 -7.66
CA GLY A 134 -7.60 4.69 -9.01
C GLY A 134 -7.47 3.27 -9.59
N GLU A 135 -7.60 3.12 -10.92
CA GLU A 135 -7.58 1.86 -11.67
C GLU A 135 -8.60 0.82 -11.18
N GLY A 136 -9.74 1.33 -10.70
CA GLY A 136 -10.83 0.55 -10.12
C GLY A 136 -10.76 0.45 -8.60
N THR A 137 -11.87 0.74 -7.94
CA THR A 137 -11.97 0.73 -6.48
C THR A 137 -11.67 -0.64 -5.88
N THR A 138 -11.42 -0.69 -4.58
CA THR A 138 -11.24 -1.95 -3.83
C THR A 138 -12.39 -2.94 -4.08
N GLU A 139 -13.64 -2.44 -4.17
CA GLU A 139 -14.83 -3.27 -4.44
C GLU A 139 -14.77 -3.88 -5.85
N ILE A 140 -14.34 -3.11 -6.85
CA ILE A 140 -14.15 -3.62 -8.22
C ILE A 140 -13.05 -4.68 -8.26
N GLN A 141 -11.96 -4.51 -7.51
CA GLN A 141 -10.93 -5.57 -7.41
C GLN A 141 -11.53 -6.86 -6.81
N LYS A 142 -12.35 -6.75 -5.76
CA LYS A 142 -13.04 -7.91 -5.18
C LYS A 142 -13.95 -8.60 -6.18
N VAL A 143 -14.69 -7.85 -7.02
CA VAL A 143 -15.50 -8.41 -8.12
C VAL A 143 -14.62 -9.17 -9.11
N VAL A 144 -13.48 -8.61 -9.52
CA VAL A 144 -12.56 -9.28 -10.45
C VAL A 144 -12.01 -10.57 -9.84
N ILE A 145 -11.58 -10.52 -8.58
CA ILE A 145 -11.03 -11.69 -7.88
C ILE A 145 -12.10 -12.77 -7.76
N SER A 146 -13.29 -12.44 -7.24
CA SER A 146 -14.36 -13.40 -7.01
C SER A 146 -14.79 -14.10 -8.29
N ARG A 147 -14.94 -13.38 -9.40
CA ARG A 147 -15.26 -13.95 -10.71
C ARG A 147 -14.19 -14.92 -11.24
N ASN A 148 -12.95 -14.79 -10.79
CA ASN A 148 -11.85 -15.67 -11.22
C ASN A 148 -11.67 -16.89 -10.31
N ILE A 149 -12.14 -16.86 -9.07
CA ILE A 149 -12.05 -18.00 -8.13
C ILE A 149 -13.31 -18.85 -8.10
N LEU A 150 -14.44 -18.32 -8.55
CA LEU A 150 -15.74 -19.00 -8.57
C LEU A 150 -16.10 -19.60 -9.94
N LYS A 151 -15.16 -19.57 -10.88
CA LYS A 151 -15.25 -20.32 -12.14
C LYS A 151 -14.78 -21.75 -11.91
#